data_0189147aef7c4cbc092ecacee2afe92c
#
_entry.id   0189147aef7c4cbc092ecacee2afe92c
#
_cell.length_a   1.000
_cell.length_b   1.000
_cell.length_c   1.000
_cell.angle_alpha   90.00
_cell.angle_beta   90.00
_cell.angle_gamma   90.00
#
_symmetry.space_group_name_H-M   'P 1'
#
loop_
_entity.id
_entity.type
_entity.pdbx_description
1 polymer ?
#
loop_
_entity_poly.entity_id
_entity_poly.type
_entity_poly.pdbx_seq_one_letter_code
_entity_poly.pdbx_strand_id
1 'polypeptide(L)'
;MNPDYTYYRPLISNVAVRTQLDPSLVAAVVWTESNFRADAFRHEPQFWKRYMATSPAYKHLHPRRYSSSYGLMQPMWVTAVEEGFDPNRPPEDLFSPELSLTYGCKRLRGCLNWAMKFQAPEKDALLAGLAAYNGGRNSANAPPNPRNIKYALRVWQHLTELA
;
A
#
# COMPACT_ATOMS: atom_id res chain seq x y z
N MET A 1 1.77 22.71 7.03
CA MET A 1 1.73 21.24 7.38
C MET A 1 0.27 20.80 7.41
N ASN A 2 -0.06 19.67 6.78
CA ASN A 2 -1.44 19.16 6.76
C ASN A 2 -1.87 18.80 8.20
N PRO A 3 -3.01 19.33 8.72
CA PRO A 3 -3.48 19.04 10.09
C PRO A 3 -3.71 17.54 10.32
N ASP A 4 -4.19 16.83 9.31
CA ASP A 4 -4.46 15.39 9.39
C ASP A 4 -3.16 14.59 9.50
N TYR A 5 -2.07 15.04 8.85
CA TYR A 5 -0.75 14.45 9.05
C TYR A 5 -0.29 14.60 10.51
N THR A 6 -0.47 15.78 11.09
CA THR A 6 -0.09 16.01 12.49
C THR A 6 -0.83 15.07 13.46
N TYR A 7 -2.11 14.81 13.19
CA TYR A 7 -2.91 13.88 13.98
C TYR A 7 -2.40 12.43 13.88
N TYR A 8 -2.09 11.95 12.68
CA TYR A 8 -1.65 10.55 12.47
C TYR A 8 -0.15 10.32 12.68
N ARG A 9 0.66 11.38 12.78
CA ARG A 9 2.12 11.27 12.88
C ARG A 9 2.61 10.31 13.96
N PRO A 10 2.09 10.33 15.21
CA PRO A 10 2.54 9.39 16.24
C PRO A 10 2.27 7.93 15.88
N LEU A 11 1.10 7.62 15.32
CA LEU A 11 0.73 6.29 14.89
C LEU A 11 1.57 5.82 13.69
N ILE A 12 1.77 6.69 12.70
CA ILE A 12 2.64 6.42 11.53
C ILE A 12 4.05 6.09 12.01
N SER A 13 4.62 6.90 12.89
CA SER A 13 5.98 6.67 13.42
C SER A 13 6.08 5.33 14.14
N ASN A 14 5.11 5.00 14.98
CA ASN A 14 5.10 3.73 15.72
C ASN A 14 5.05 2.51 14.78
N VAL A 15 4.15 2.51 13.79
CA VAL A 15 4.03 1.40 12.84
C VAL A 15 5.24 1.32 11.92
N ALA A 16 5.75 2.46 11.43
CA ALA A 16 6.92 2.52 10.57
C ALA A 16 8.15 1.88 11.25
N VAL A 17 8.41 2.23 12.51
CA VAL A 17 9.52 1.63 13.28
C VAL A 17 9.36 0.11 13.41
N ARG A 18 8.17 -0.37 13.76
CA ARG A 18 7.89 -1.81 13.88
C ARG A 18 8.09 -2.58 12.56
N THR A 19 7.93 -1.92 11.43
CA THR A 19 8.09 -2.49 10.10
C THR A 19 9.42 -2.11 9.43
N GLN A 20 10.31 -1.45 10.17
CA GLN A 20 11.64 -1.02 9.69
C GLN A 20 11.55 -0.10 8.47
N LEU A 21 10.53 0.76 8.41
CA LEU A 21 10.34 1.78 7.39
C LEU A 21 10.69 3.16 7.93
N ASP A 22 11.09 4.05 7.02
CA ASP A 22 11.20 5.48 7.34
C ASP A 22 9.79 6.07 7.55
N PRO A 23 9.52 6.74 8.70
CA PRO A 23 8.22 7.34 8.97
C PRO A 23 7.78 8.37 7.91
N SER A 24 8.74 9.13 7.34
CA SER A 24 8.43 10.11 6.29
C SER A 24 8.01 9.43 4.99
N LEU A 25 8.63 8.29 4.67
CA LEU A 25 8.21 7.48 3.52
C LEU A 25 6.79 6.93 3.71
N VAL A 26 6.47 6.41 4.89
CA VAL A 26 5.11 5.92 5.20
C VAL A 26 4.12 7.07 5.11
N ALA A 27 4.43 8.24 5.66
CA ALA A 27 3.57 9.42 5.57
C ALA A 27 3.34 9.87 4.11
N ALA A 28 4.38 9.82 3.26
CA ALA A 28 4.26 10.15 1.84
C ALA A 28 3.34 9.17 1.09
N VAL A 29 3.39 7.88 1.42
CA VAL A 29 2.46 6.87 0.87
C VAL A 29 1.04 7.13 1.34
N VAL A 30 0.82 7.37 2.64
CA VAL A 30 -0.51 7.71 3.19
C VAL A 30 -1.09 8.96 2.51
N TRP A 31 -0.26 10.00 2.32
CA TRP A 31 -0.68 11.20 1.60
C TRP A 31 -1.14 10.88 0.18
N THR A 32 -0.36 10.08 -0.54
CA THR A 32 -0.66 9.69 -1.92
C THR A 32 -1.92 8.83 -2.02
N GLU A 33 -2.12 7.89 -1.09
CA GLU A 33 -3.20 6.92 -1.14
C GLU A 33 -4.55 7.49 -0.68
N SER A 34 -4.57 8.24 0.40
CA SER A 34 -5.80 8.65 1.07
C SER A 34 -5.89 10.13 1.42
N ASN A 35 -4.80 10.90 1.22
CA ASN A 35 -4.70 12.25 1.77
C ASN A 35 -4.98 12.28 3.28
N PHE A 36 -4.47 11.29 4.02
CA PHE A 36 -4.67 11.08 5.46
C PHE A 36 -6.14 10.83 5.86
N ARG A 37 -7.00 10.39 4.95
CA ARG A 37 -8.39 10.07 5.25
C ARG A 37 -8.54 8.60 5.64
N ALA A 38 -8.86 8.35 6.92
CA ALA A 38 -9.06 6.98 7.42
C ALA A 38 -10.32 6.31 6.82
N ASP A 39 -11.29 7.09 6.36
CA ASP A 39 -12.51 6.63 5.69
C ASP A 39 -12.37 6.47 4.17
N ALA A 40 -11.17 6.63 3.62
CA ALA A 40 -10.93 6.48 2.20
C ALA A 40 -11.29 5.05 1.74
N PHE A 41 -12.04 4.98 0.64
CA PHE A 41 -12.55 3.74 0.07
C PHE A 41 -12.50 3.82 -1.46
N ARG A 42 -11.95 2.79 -2.10
CA ARG A 42 -11.91 2.72 -3.56
C ARG A 42 -12.24 1.30 -4.03
N HIS A 43 -13.31 1.16 -4.80
CA HIS A 43 -13.66 -0.10 -5.43
C HIS A 43 -12.80 -0.35 -6.67
N GLU A 44 -12.29 -1.59 -6.81
CA GLU A 44 -11.41 -2.04 -7.88
C GLU A 44 -12.10 -3.14 -8.72
N PRO A 45 -13.07 -2.80 -9.59
CA PRO A 45 -13.84 -3.82 -10.32
C PRO A 45 -12.99 -4.64 -11.28
N GLN A 46 -11.90 -4.08 -11.83
CA GLN A 46 -10.99 -4.81 -12.70
C GLN A 46 -10.18 -5.86 -11.93
N PHE A 47 -9.82 -5.58 -10.68
CA PHE A 47 -9.16 -6.56 -9.82
C PHE A 47 -10.08 -7.75 -9.55
N TRP A 48 -11.37 -7.50 -9.25
CA TRP A 48 -12.36 -8.57 -9.12
C TRP A 48 -12.42 -9.44 -10.36
N LYS A 49 -12.64 -8.84 -11.52
CA LYS A 49 -12.77 -9.56 -12.80
C LYS A 49 -11.53 -10.39 -13.12
N ARG A 50 -10.35 -9.84 -12.86
CA ARG A 50 -9.07 -10.45 -13.26
C ARG A 50 -8.61 -11.57 -12.32
N TYR A 51 -8.84 -11.42 -11.01
CA TYR A 51 -8.20 -12.29 -10.01
C TYR A 51 -9.16 -13.05 -9.10
N MET A 52 -10.40 -12.60 -8.95
CA MET A 52 -11.32 -13.15 -7.95
C MET A 52 -12.55 -13.83 -8.54
N ALA A 53 -13.15 -13.27 -9.58
CA ALA A 53 -14.44 -13.71 -10.11
C ALA A 53 -14.50 -15.19 -10.54
N THR A 54 -13.38 -15.73 -11.02
CA THR A 54 -13.27 -17.13 -11.46
C THR A 54 -12.48 -18.01 -10.49
N SER A 55 -11.89 -17.43 -9.44
CA SER A 55 -11.13 -18.16 -8.45
C SER A 55 -12.06 -19.00 -7.55
N PRO A 56 -11.86 -20.32 -7.41
CA PRO A 56 -12.62 -21.12 -6.47
C PRO A 56 -12.55 -20.60 -5.02
N ALA A 57 -11.42 -20.00 -4.64
CA ALA A 57 -11.23 -19.45 -3.30
C ALA A 57 -12.03 -18.16 -3.04
N TYR A 58 -12.34 -17.37 -4.07
CA TYR A 58 -12.85 -16.00 -3.89
C TYR A 58 -14.19 -15.72 -4.58
N LYS A 59 -14.57 -16.51 -5.59
CA LYS A 59 -15.78 -16.24 -6.41
C LYS A 59 -17.10 -16.13 -5.62
N HIS A 60 -17.14 -16.70 -4.42
CA HIS A 60 -18.31 -16.66 -3.52
C HIS A 60 -18.36 -15.40 -2.64
N LEU A 61 -17.29 -14.60 -2.60
CA LEU A 61 -17.19 -13.40 -1.81
C LEU A 61 -17.94 -12.23 -2.47
N HIS A 62 -18.35 -11.24 -1.67
CA HIS A 62 -19.03 -10.05 -2.19
C HIS A 62 -18.03 -9.16 -2.98
N PRO A 63 -18.25 -8.93 -4.29
CA PRO A 63 -17.28 -8.26 -5.15
C PRO A 63 -16.80 -6.92 -4.60
N ARG A 64 -17.74 -6.02 -4.29
CA ARG A 64 -17.43 -4.66 -3.86
C ARG A 64 -16.66 -4.62 -2.53
N ARG A 65 -16.98 -5.52 -1.58
CA ARG A 65 -16.30 -5.55 -0.28
C ARG A 65 -14.87 -6.09 -0.38
N TYR A 66 -14.69 -7.19 -1.11
CA TYR A 66 -13.43 -7.94 -1.11
C TYR A 66 -12.46 -7.51 -2.23
N SER A 67 -12.89 -6.71 -3.20
CA SER A 67 -12.01 -6.10 -4.20
C SER A 67 -11.96 -4.57 -4.09
N SER A 68 -11.97 -4.05 -2.87
CA SER A 68 -11.81 -2.63 -2.59
C SER A 68 -10.61 -2.36 -1.71
N SER A 69 -10.11 -1.15 -1.78
CA SER A 69 -9.03 -0.62 -0.95
C SER A 69 -9.61 0.22 0.18
N TYR A 70 -9.01 0.15 1.38
CA TYR A 70 -9.53 0.69 2.62
C TYR A 70 -8.53 1.54 3.39
N GLY A 71 -8.95 2.70 3.87
CA GLY A 71 -8.26 3.47 4.89
C GLY A 71 -6.98 4.15 4.45
N LEU A 72 -6.10 4.43 5.39
CA LEU A 72 -4.95 5.31 5.22
C LEU A 72 -3.96 4.88 4.13
N MET A 73 -3.58 3.61 4.08
CA MET A 73 -2.64 3.06 3.09
C MET A 73 -3.32 2.26 1.97
N GLN A 74 -4.64 2.27 1.93
CA GLN A 74 -5.43 1.60 0.89
C GLN A 74 -5.07 0.10 0.69
N PRO A 75 -4.83 -0.71 1.76
CA PRO A 75 -4.69 -2.14 1.58
C PRO A 75 -6.00 -2.74 1.07
N MET A 76 -5.88 -3.74 0.19
CA MET A 76 -6.98 -4.63 -0.18
C MET A 76 -6.99 -5.84 0.76
N TRP A 77 -8.16 -6.42 1.01
CA TRP A 77 -8.28 -7.59 1.89
C TRP A 77 -7.35 -8.74 1.49
N VAL A 78 -7.30 -9.09 0.21
CA VAL A 78 -6.42 -10.18 -0.29
C VAL A 78 -4.96 -9.91 0.06
N THR A 79 -4.47 -8.70 -0.20
CA THR A 79 -3.08 -8.35 0.09
C THR A 79 -2.80 -8.26 1.60
N ALA A 80 -3.78 -7.83 2.39
CA ALA A 80 -3.66 -7.81 3.84
C ALA A 80 -3.60 -9.25 4.41
N VAL A 81 -4.39 -10.18 3.87
CA VAL A 81 -4.34 -11.60 4.26
C VAL A 81 -2.99 -12.22 3.92
N GLU A 82 -2.41 -11.91 2.76
CA GLU A 82 -1.03 -12.32 2.41
C GLU A 82 0.01 -11.83 3.44
N GLU A 83 -0.25 -10.70 4.07
CA GLU A 83 0.63 -10.10 5.10
C GLU A 83 0.23 -10.52 6.54
N GLY A 84 -0.70 -11.45 6.71
CA GLY A 84 -1.09 -12.02 7.99
C GLY A 84 -2.36 -11.45 8.64
N PHE A 85 -3.17 -10.67 7.89
CA PHE A 85 -4.51 -10.31 8.34
C PHE A 85 -5.40 -11.55 8.45
N ASP A 86 -6.19 -11.66 9.52
CA ASP A 86 -7.08 -12.80 9.72
C ASP A 86 -8.15 -12.85 8.62
N PRO A 87 -8.20 -13.91 7.80
CA PRO A 87 -9.18 -14.03 6.72
C PRO A 87 -10.64 -14.15 7.21
N ASN A 88 -10.86 -14.40 8.49
CA ASN A 88 -12.19 -14.45 9.10
C ASN A 88 -12.72 -13.05 9.49
N ARG A 89 -11.86 -12.04 9.48
CA ARG A 89 -12.26 -10.66 9.75
C ARG A 89 -12.81 -9.99 8.48
N PRO A 90 -13.82 -9.11 8.60
CA PRO A 90 -14.36 -8.40 7.47
C PRO A 90 -13.35 -7.40 6.89
N PRO A 91 -13.37 -7.16 5.55
CA PRO A 91 -12.49 -6.18 4.91
C PRO A 91 -12.59 -4.78 5.53
N GLU A 92 -13.76 -4.42 6.03
CA GLU A 92 -14.04 -3.10 6.62
C GLU A 92 -13.24 -2.81 7.90
N ASP A 93 -12.71 -3.84 8.56
CA ASP A 93 -11.78 -3.64 9.67
C ASP A 93 -10.51 -2.89 9.25
N LEU A 94 -10.15 -2.94 7.96
CA LEU A 94 -9.04 -2.19 7.38
C LEU A 94 -9.27 -0.66 7.31
N PHE A 95 -10.46 -0.16 7.65
CA PHE A 95 -10.67 1.26 7.92
C PHE A 95 -9.99 1.71 9.22
N SER A 96 -9.71 0.79 10.15
CA SER A 96 -8.92 1.12 11.34
C SER A 96 -7.57 1.71 10.93
N PRO A 97 -7.20 2.92 11.39
CA PRO A 97 -5.91 3.52 11.06
C PRO A 97 -4.73 2.61 11.38
N GLU A 98 -4.75 1.94 12.53
CA GLU A 98 -3.70 1.02 12.94
C GLU A 98 -3.61 -0.19 12.02
N LEU A 99 -4.73 -0.82 11.66
CA LEU A 99 -4.74 -2.00 10.78
C LEU A 99 -4.35 -1.63 9.35
N SER A 100 -4.87 -0.53 8.82
CA SER A 100 -4.48 -0.02 7.50
C SER A 100 -2.98 0.24 7.41
N LEU A 101 -2.42 0.92 8.40
CA LEU A 101 -0.98 1.18 8.50
C LEU A 101 -0.18 -0.12 8.67
N THR A 102 -0.59 -1.01 9.56
CA THR A 102 0.14 -2.26 9.81
C THR A 102 0.29 -3.10 8.55
N TYR A 103 -0.80 -3.38 7.85
CA TYR A 103 -0.77 -4.23 6.65
C TYR A 103 -0.24 -3.52 5.42
N GLY A 104 -0.51 -2.21 5.29
CA GLY A 104 0.10 -1.37 4.26
C GLY A 104 1.62 -1.30 4.39
N CYS A 105 2.15 -1.09 5.61
CA CYS A 105 3.60 -1.05 5.86
C CYS A 105 4.27 -2.40 5.62
N LYS A 106 3.67 -3.51 6.06
CA LYS A 106 4.20 -4.86 5.75
C LYS A 106 4.29 -5.09 4.25
N ARG A 107 3.25 -4.75 3.50
CA ARG A 107 3.24 -4.85 2.03
C ARG A 107 4.31 -3.96 1.41
N LEU A 108 4.42 -2.70 1.84
CA LEU A 108 5.43 -1.76 1.35
C LEU A 108 6.85 -2.29 1.60
N ARG A 109 7.13 -2.79 2.80
CA ARG A 109 8.43 -3.40 3.12
C ARG A 109 8.73 -4.57 2.19
N GLY A 110 7.77 -5.44 1.94
CA GLY A 110 7.92 -6.56 1.02
C GLY A 110 8.21 -6.11 -0.42
N CYS A 111 7.57 -5.04 -0.88
CA CYS A 111 7.81 -4.47 -2.22
C CYS A 111 9.21 -3.83 -2.33
N LEU A 112 9.66 -3.12 -1.30
CA LEU A 112 11.01 -2.54 -1.26
C LEU A 112 12.08 -3.65 -1.25
N ASN A 113 11.91 -4.68 -0.42
CA ASN A 113 12.83 -5.82 -0.38
C ASN A 113 12.87 -6.57 -1.72
N TRP A 114 11.73 -6.70 -2.40
CA TRP A 114 11.69 -7.28 -3.74
C TRP A 114 12.48 -6.44 -4.74
N ALA A 115 12.32 -5.12 -4.73
CA ALA A 115 13.02 -4.22 -5.65
C ALA A 115 14.55 -4.23 -5.45
N MET A 116 15.01 -4.35 -4.20
CA MET A 116 16.44 -4.41 -3.86
C MET A 116 17.14 -5.63 -4.46
N LYS A 117 16.43 -6.72 -4.78
CA LYS A 117 17.00 -7.92 -5.39
C LYS A 117 17.55 -7.68 -6.79
N PHE A 118 17.14 -6.64 -7.47
CA PHE A 118 17.62 -6.28 -8.82
C PHE A 118 18.97 -5.56 -8.81
N GLN A 119 19.55 -5.27 -7.64
CA GLN A 119 20.85 -4.60 -7.50
C GLN A 119 20.94 -3.27 -8.28
N ALA A 120 19.82 -2.58 -8.43
CA ALA A 120 19.73 -1.28 -9.06
C ALA A 120 20.23 -0.16 -8.11
N PRO A 121 20.56 1.03 -8.63
CA PRO A 121 20.80 2.20 -7.78
C PRO A 121 19.68 2.42 -6.77
N GLU A 122 20.01 2.91 -5.58
CA GLU A 122 19.07 3.04 -4.45
C GLU A 122 17.77 3.75 -4.82
N LYS A 123 17.87 4.86 -5.56
CA LYS A 123 16.70 5.61 -6.05
C LYS A 123 15.82 4.77 -6.98
N ASP A 124 16.42 4.02 -7.90
CA ASP A 124 15.67 3.18 -8.84
C ASP A 124 15.00 2.02 -8.12
N ALA A 125 15.68 1.42 -7.14
CA ALA A 125 15.10 0.39 -6.28
C ALA A 125 13.92 0.93 -5.45
N LEU A 126 14.03 2.13 -4.89
CA LEU A 126 12.94 2.79 -4.17
C LEU A 126 11.74 3.03 -5.08
N LEU A 127 11.96 3.64 -6.24
CA LEU A 127 10.89 3.91 -7.20
C LEU A 127 10.22 2.62 -7.70
N ALA A 128 10.99 1.55 -7.95
CA ALA A 128 10.45 0.25 -8.33
C ALA A 128 9.64 -0.41 -7.20
N GLY A 129 10.10 -0.31 -5.95
CA GLY A 129 9.37 -0.79 -4.77
C GLY A 129 8.03 -0.07 -4.57
N LEU A 130 8.02 1.25 -4.74
CA LEU A 130 6.79 2.05 -4.71
C LEU A 130 5.85 1.71 -5.87
N ALA A 131 6.38 1.56 -7.07
CA ALA A 131 5.59 1.12 -8.22
C ALA A 131 4.98 -0.26 -8.01
N ALA A 132 5.73 -1.18 -7.40
CA ALA A 132 5.25 -2.52 -7.05
C ALA A 132 4.19 -2.49 -5.94
N TYR A 133 4.27 -1.55 -5.00
CA TYR A 133 3.21 -1.36 -4.00
C TYR A 133 1.86 -1.05 -4.67
N ASN A 134 1.85 -0.16 -5.65
CA ASN A 134 0.66 0.24 -6.40
C ASN A 134 0.20 -0.82 -7.44
N GLY A 135 1.11 -1.41 -8.18
CA GLY A 135 0.80 -2.26 -9.35
C GLY A 135 1.22 -3.72 -9.25
N GLY A 136 1.76 -4.16 -8.10
CA GLY A 136 2.22 -5.52 -7.87
C GLY A 136 3.70 -5.76 -8.18
N ARG A 137 4.26 -6.77 -7.50
CA ARG A 137 5.64 -7.25 -7.66
C ARG A 137 5.74 -8.12 -8.92
N ASN A 138 5.90 -7.50 -10.07
CA ASN A 138 6.02 -8.17 -11.37
C ASN A 138 7.08 -7.49 -12.26
N SER A 139 7.49 -8.14 -13.33
CA SER A 139 8.54 -7.65 -14.22
C SER A 139 8.26 -6.28 -14.83
N ALA A 140 6.98 -5.91 -15.00
CA ALA A 140 6.61 -4.60 -15.53
C ALA A 140 6.90 -3.45 -14.55
N ASN A 141 7.11 -3.74 -13.25
CA ASN A 141 7.48 -2.76 -12.23
C ASN A 141 8.94 -2.92 -11.77
N ALA A 142 9.72 -3.80 -12.39
CA ALA A 142 11.14 -3.92 -12.10
C ALA A 142 11.93 -2.67 -12.55
N PRO A 143 13.03 -2.32 -11.84
CA PRO A 143 13.87 -1.22 -12.25
C PRO A 143 14.52 -1.51 -13.64
N PRO A 144 14.98 -0.49 -14.40
CA PRO A 144 14.96 0.92 -14.01
C PRO A 144 13.69 1.66 -14.41
N ASN A 145 12.78 1.08 -15.19
CA ASN A 145 11.63 1.75 -15.79
C ASN A 145 10.30 1.09 -15.41
N PRO A 146 9.86 1.18 -14.16
CA PRO A 146 8.63 0.54 -13.72
C PRO A 146 7.40 1.15 -14.41
N ARG A 147 6.42 0.28 -14.75
CA ARG A 147 5.16 0.69 -15.37
C ARG A 147 4.41 1.73 -14.53
N ASN A 148 4.38 1.55 -13.21
CA ASN A 148 3.66 2.43 -12.28
C ASN A 148 4.53 3.59 -11.79
N ILE A 149 5.47 4.06 -12.63
CA ILE A 149 6.42 5.14 -12.27
C ILE A 149 5.71 6.45 -11.85
N LYS A 150 4.59 6.80 -12.45
CA LYS A 150 3.85 8.02 -12.11
C LYS A 150 3.39 8.02 -10.65
N TYR A 151 2.94 6.88 -10.15
CA TYR A 151 2.60 6.72 -8.73
C TYR A 151 3.85 6.90 -7.85
N ALA A 152 4.93 6.20 -8.18
CA ALA A 152 6.17 6.27 -7.42
C ALA A 152 6.75 7.70 -7.35
N LEU A 153 6.71 8.44 -8.46
CA LEU A 153 7.16 9.84 -8.51
C LEU A 153 6.27 10.77 -7.67
N ARG A 154 4.97 10.51 -7.58
CA ARG A 154 4.07 11.27 -6.70
C ARG A 154 4.41 11.04 -5.23
N VAL A 155 4.65 9.79 -4.83
CA VAL A 155 5.12 9.49 -3.47
C VAL A 155 6.45 10.17 -3.20
N TRP A 156 7.39 10.11 -4.13
CA TRP A 156 8.69 10.80 -4.01
C TRP A 156 8.54 12.31 -3.81
N GLN A 157 7.64 12.95 -4.57
CA GLN A 157 7.34 14.37 -4.40
C GLN A 157 6.84 14.65 -2.98
N HIS A 158 5.84 13.92 -2.50
CA HIS A 158 5.32 14.08 -1.13
C HIS A 158 6.41 13.82 -0.07
N LEU A 159 7.28 12.86 -0.30
CA LEU A 159 8.42 12.61 0.60
C LEU A 159 9.34 13.83 0.70
N THR A 160 9.65 14.49 -0.42
CA THR A 160 10.48 15.69 -0.42
C THR A 160 9.79 16.90 0.23
N GLU A 161 8.47 16.98 0.17
CA GLU A 161 7.67 18.03 0.83
C GLU A 161 7.55 17.83 2.35
N LEU A 162 7.71 16.60 2.85
CA LEU A 162 7.68 16.26 4.28
C LEU A 162 9.06 16.34 4.96
N ALA A 163 10.14 16.31 4.16
CA ALA A 163 11.50 16.44 4.66
C ALA A 163 11.82 17.89 5.05
#